data_92866ecc9f56ee6dbff48c1e8ed840b0
#
_entry.id   92866ecc9f56ee6dbff48c1e8ed840b0
#
_cell.length_a   1.000
_cell.length_b   1.000
_cell.length_c   1.000
_cell.angle_alpha   90.00
_cell.angle_beta   90.00
_cell.angle_gamma   90.00
#
_symmetry.space_group_name_H-M   'P 1'
#
loop_
_entity.id
_entity.type
_entity.pdbx_description
1 polymer ?
#
loop_
_entity_poly.entity_id
_entity_poly.type
_entity_poly.pdbx_seq_one_letter_code
_entity_poly.pdbx_strand_id
1 'polypeptide(L)'
;MIDIKFLRDNPSLIKESIKRRGLKLDIDKLLDTDARRRAKIAEIETVQAKRNKLASEIGKNKPSAKQIEEGKELKIQHEELEQKLRELEPGYFELLAEVP
;
A
#
# COMPACT_ATOMS: atom_id res chain seq x y z
N MET A 1 -14.73 -14.89 3.54
CA MET A 1 -13.94 -13.65 3.59
C MET A 1 -14.81 -12.46 3.18
N ILE A 2 -14.81 -11.40 3.97
CA ILE A 2 -15.56 -10.18 3.66
C ILE A 2 -14.74 -9.29 2.72
N ASP A 3 -15.43 -8.58 1.83
CA ASP A 3 -14.81 -7.57 0.98
C ASP A 3 -14.26 -6.43 1.86
N ILE A 4 -13.01 -6.06 1.67
CA ILE A 4 -12.36 -5.01 2.47
C ILE A 4 -13.06 -3.66 2.31
N LYS A 5 -13.65 -3.39 1.15
CA LYS A 5 -14.41 -2.17 0.92
C LYS A 5 -15.65 -2.10 1.82
N PHE A 6 -16.36 -3.21 1.96
CA PHE A 6 -17.50 -3.29 2.86
C PHE A 6 -17.06 -3.07 4.32
N LEU A 7 -15.93 -3.63 4.70
CA LEU A 7 -15.34 -3.46 6.03
C LEU A 7 -15.01 -1.98 6.32
N ARG A 8 -14.42 -1.29 5.35
CA ARG A 8 -14.10 0.14 5.49
C ARG A 8 -15.34 1.01 5.66
N ASP A 9 -16.39 0.69 4.90
CA ASP A 9 -17.63 1.48 4.89
C ASP A 9 -18.51 1.18 6.11
N ASN A 10 -18.39 -0.02 6.69
CA ASN A 10 -19.29 -0.48 7.76
C ASN A 10 -18.52 -1.13 8.93
N PRO A 11 -17.53 -0.42 9.53
CA PRO A 11 -16.72 -1.01 10.59
C PRO A 11 -17.52 -1.37 11.84
N SER A 12 -18.52 -0.58 12.18
CA SER A 12 -19.36 -0.81 13.35
C SER A 12 -20.18 -2.09 13.24
N LEU A 13 -20.72 -2.38 12.05
CA LEU A 13 -21.48 -3.60 11.79
C LEU A 13 -20.59 -4.84 11.92
N ILE A 14 -19.38 -4.77 11.41
CA ILE A 14 -18.44 -5.89 11.47
C ILE A 14 -17.98 -6.12 12.91
N LYS A 15 -17.67 -5.05 13.66
CA LYS A 15 -17.30 -5.14 15.08
C LYS A 15 -18.41 -5.79 15.91
N GLU A 16 -19.64 -5.41 15.66
CA GLU A 16 -20.80 -5.98 16.34
C GLU A 16 -20.97 -7.45 16.02
N SER A 17 -20.83 -7.84 14.76
CA SER A 17 -20.90 -9.24 14.32
C SER A 17 -19.81 -10.09 14.99
N ILE A 18 -18.59 -9.60 15.06
CA ILE A 18 -17.46 -10.26 15.69
C ILE A 18 -17.72 -10.45 17.19
N LYS A 19 -18.22 -9.42 17.86
CA LYS A 19 -18.57 -9.47 19.28
C LYS A 19 -19.65 -10.51 19.55
N ARG A 20 -20.68 -10.57 18.73
CA ARG A 20 -21.78 -11.54 18.85
C ARG A 20 -21.29 -12.99 18.69
N ARG A 21 -20.30 -13.20 17.82
CA ARG A 21 -19.73 -14.52 17.56
C ARG A 21 -18.66 -14.92 18.57
N GLY A 22 -18.28 -14.02 19.47
CA GLY A 22 -17.25 -14.27 20.46
C GLY A 22 -15.84 -14.37 19.87
N LEU A 23 -15.61 -13.81 18.71
CA LEU A 23 -14.32 -13.83 18.04
C LEU A 23 -13.40 -12.76 18.61
N LYS A 24 -12.10 -13.07 18.70
CA LYS A 24 -11.06 -12.14 19.13
C LYS A 24 -10.34 -11.59 17.89
N LEU A 25 -10.94 -10.61 17.25
CA LEU A 25 -10.37 -9.97 16.07
C LEU A 25 -10.33 -8.46 16.28
N ASP A 26 -9.17 -7.86 16.03
CA ASP A 26 -9.00 -6.42 16.14
C ASP A 26 -9.26 -5.76 14.78
N ILE A 27 -10.49 -5.28 14.63
CA ILE A 27 -10.92 -4.59 13.39
C ILE A 27 -10.20 -3.25 13.23
N ASP A 28 -9.92 -2.54 14.31
CA ASP A 28 -9.21 -1.26 14.24
C ASP A 28 -7.79 -1.47 13.72
N LYS A 29 -7.13 -2.54 14.16
CA LYS A 29 -5.79 -2.90 13.67
C LYS A 29 -5.82 -3.25 12.18
N LEU A 30 -6.83 -4.00 11.73
CA LEU A 30 -7.01 -4.34 10.32
C LEU A 30 -7.22 -3.09 9.48
N LEU A 31 -8.07 -2.17 9.90
CA LEU A 31 -8.33 -0.92 9.19
C LEU A 31 -7.11 -0.01 9.16
N ASP A 32 -6.34 0.06 10.25
CA ASP A 32 -5.09 0.82 10.29
C ASP A 32 -4.06 0.24 9.32
N THR A 33 -3.90 -1.08 9.32
CA THR A 33 -2.99 -1.77 8.41
C THR A 33 -3.42 -1.58 6.95
N ASP A 34 -4.72 -1.63 6.68
CA ASP A 34 -5.28 -1.38 5.35
C ASP A 34 -4.96 0.06 4.89
N ALA A 35 -5.12 1.04 5.77
CA ALA A 35 -4.79 2.44 5.46
C ALA A 35 -3.31 2.61 5.14
N ARG A 36 -2.43 1.97 5.91
CA ARG A 36 -0.99 1.98 5.66
C ARG A 36 -0.63 1.33 4.32
N ARG A 37 -1.27 0.22 4.01
CA ARG A 37 -1.08 -0.49 2.74
C ARG A 37 -1.46 0.40 1.57
N ARG A 38 -2.64 1.03 1.62
CA ARG A 38 -3.11 1.96 0.58
C ARG A 38 -2.20 3.16 0.43
N ALA A 39 -1.70 3.71 1.54
CA ALA A 39 -0.75 4.83 1.52
C ALA A 39 0.54 4.44 0.80
N LYS A 40 1.08 3.24 1.07
CA LYS A 40 2.30 2.75 0.41
C LYS A 40 2.07 2.53 -1.08
N ILE A 41 0.94 1.97 -1.47
CA ILE A 41 0.58 1.78 -2.88
C ILE A 41 0.51 3.12 -3.59
N ALA A 42 -0.12 4.13 -2.98
CA ALA A 42 -0.20 5.48 -3.55
C ALA A 42 1.17 6.13 -3.71
N GLU A 43 2.06 5.96 -2.73
CA GLU A 43 3.43 6.45 -2.81
C GLU A 43 4.21 5.78 -3.93
N ILE A 44 4.06 4.46 -4.10
CA ILE A 44 4.69 3.69 -5.18
C ILE A 44 4.20 4.19 -6.53
N GLU A 45 2.90 4.40 -6.69
CA GLU A 45 2.31 4.94 -7.92
C GLU A 45 2.86 6.32 -8.25
N THR A 46 3.01 7.18 -7.24
CA THR A 46 3.58 8.52 -7.41
C THR A 46 5.03 8.44 -7.90
N VAL A 47 5.84 7.59 -7.28
CA VAL A 47 7.24 7.40 -7.69
C VAL A 47 7.32 6.81 -9.10
N GLN A 48 6.46 5.85 -9.42
CA GLN A 48 6.42 5.25 -10.76
C GLN A 48 6.04 6.29 -11.81
N ALA A 49 5.10 7.18 -11.53
CA ALA A 49 4.72 8.26 -12.43
C ALA A 49 5.90 9.21 -12.69
N LYS A 50 6.68 9.53 -11.65
CA LYS A 50 7.89 10.35 -11.78
C LYS A 50 8.96 9.66 -12.62
N ARG A 51 9.15 8.36 -12.45
CA ARG A 51 10.08 7.56 -13.25
C ARG A 51 9.67 7.53 -14.73
N ASN A 52 8.38 7.35 -15.00
CA ASN A 52 7.84 7.35 -16.36
C ASN A 52 8.03 8.71 -17.04
N LYS A 53 7.77 9.79 -16.29
CA LYS A 53 7.98 11.16 -16.80
C LYS A 53 9.44 11.40 -17.13
N LEU A 54 10.35 11.03 -16.24
CA LEU A 54 11.79 11.17 -16.43
C LEU A 54 12.26 10.36 -17.65
N ALA A 55 11.80 9.12 -17.79
CA ALA A 55 12.14 8.28 -18.94
C ALA A 55 11.66 8.89 -20.25
N SER A 56 10.47 9.50 -20.26
CA SER A 56 9.94 10.21 -21.43
C SER A 56 10.80 11.42 -21.81
N GLU A 57 11.28 12.17 -20.83
CA GLU A 57 12.17 13.31 -21.05
C GLU A 57 13.53 12.86 -21.60
N ILE A 58 14.10 11.79 -21.05
CA ILE A 58 15.38 11.23 -21.47
C ILE A 58 15.30 10.63 -22.87
N GLY A 59 14.18 10.01 -23.22
CA GLY A 59 13.98 9.37 -24.53
C GLY A 59 14.12 10.32 -25.73
N LYS A 60 14.04 11.63 -25.52
CA LYS A 60 14.17 12.63 -26.57
C LYS A 60 15.59 13.19 -26.72
N ASN A 61 16.39 13.13 -25.66
CA ASN A 61 17.73 13.69 -25.60
C ASN A 61 18.64 12.83 -24.74
N LYS A 62 19.95 13.04 -24.81
CA LYS A 62 20.89 12.39 -23.90
C LYS A 62 20.59 12.82 -22.46
N PRO A 63 20.59 11.88 -21.49
CA PRO A 63 20.36 12.23 -20.11
C PRO A 63 21.48 13.11 -19.57
N SER A 64 21.10 14.15 -18.82
CA SER A 64 22.06 14.99 -18.09
C SER A 64 22.51 14.24 -16.84
N ALA A 65 23.64 14.66 -16.23
CA ALA A 65 24.11 14.11 -14.98
C ALA A 65 23.04 14.20 -13.87
N LYS A 66 22.30 15.32 -13.84
CA LYS A 66 21.20 15.54 -12.90
C LYS A 66 20.06 14.53 -13.11
N GLN A 67 19.70 14.26 -14.36
CA GLN A 67 18.66 13.28 -14.69
C GLN A 67 19.06 11.86 -14.31
N ILE A 68 20.32 11.49 -14.51
CA ILE A 68 20.84 10.17 -14.13
C ILE A 68 20.76 10.01 -12.61
N GLU A 69 21.17 11.02 -11.86
CA GLU A 69 21.11 11.00 -10.39
C GLU A 69 19.67 10.92 -9.89
N GLU A 70 18.77 11.72 -10.47
CA GLU A 70 17.34 11.70 -10.16
C GLU A 70 16.73 10.31 -10.41
N GLY A 71 17.07 9.68 -11.52
CA GLY A 71 16.62 8.33 -11.85
C GLY A 71 17.09 7.30 -10.82
N LYS A 72 18.32 7.41 -10.34
CA LYS A 72 18.85 6.53 -9.29
C LYS A 72 18.12 6.71 -7.97
N GLU A 73 17.85 7.95 -7.58
CA GLU A 73 17.10 8.25 -6.36
C GLU A 73 15.68 7.70 -6.42
N LEU A 74 15.00 7.88 -7.56
CA LEU A 74 13.66 7.35 -7.75
C LEU A 74 13.63 5.83 -7.71
N LYS A 75 14.63 5.17 -8.26
CA LYS A 75 14.75 3.71 -8.20
C LYS A 75 14.90 3.23 -6.76
N ILE A 76 15.74 3.89 -5.98
CA ILE A 76 15.94 3.56 -4.57
C ILE A 76 14.65 3.75 -3.78
N GLN A 77 13.96 4.88 -3.97
CA GLN A 77 12.68 5.16 -3.33
C GLN A 77 11.65 4.09 -3.66
N HIS A 78 11.58 3.68 -4.92
CA HIS A 78 10.64 2.66 -5.38
C HIS A 78 10.92 1.31 -4.69
N GLU A 79 12.18 0.90 -4.64
CA GLU A 79 12.59 -0.35 -3.99
C GLU A 79 12.30 -0.34 -2.49
N GLU A 80 12.58 0.77 -1.81
CA GLU A 80 12.29 0.92 -0.37
C GLU A 80 10.80 0.83 -0.08
N LEU A 81 9.97 1.49 -0.89
CA LEU A 81 8.53 1.46 -0.74
C LEU A 81 7.97 0.06 -1.00
N GLU A 82 8.45 -0.63 -2.02
CA GLU A 82 8.05 -2.00 -2.31
C GLU A 82 8.43 -2.95 -1.17
N GLN A 83 9.61 -2.75 -0.57
CA GLN A 83 10.06 -3.55 0.56
C GLN A 83 9.15 -3.35 1.77
N LYS A 84 8.81 -2.10 2.08
CA LYS A 84 7.89 -1.78 3.18
C LYS A 84 6.51 -2.39 2.95
N LEU A 85 6.03 -2.35 1.71
CA LEU A 85 4.75 -2.97 1.36
C LEU A 85 4.79 -4.48 1.54
N ARG A 86 5.86 -5.15 1.10
CA ARG A 86 6.05 -6.60 1.28
C ARG A 86 6.09 -7.00 2.76
N GLU A 87 6.68 -6.17 3.61
CA GLU A 87 6.72 -6.42 5.05
C GLU A 87 5.35 -6.26 5.71
N LEU A 88 4.54 -5.36 5.17
CA LEU A 88 3.21 -5.06 5.69
C LEU A 88 2.14 -6.06 5.23
N GLU A 89 2.20 -6.53 3.99
CA GLU A 89 1.17 -7.35 3.37
C GLU A 89 0.86 -8.66 4.07
N PRO A 90 1.84 -9.45 4.53
CA PRO A 90 1.51 -10.71 5.23
C PRO A 90 0.63 -10.50 6.45
N GLY A 91 0.92 -9.51 7.28
CA GLY A 91 0.10 -9.18 8.44
C GLY A 91 -1.30 -8.71 8.05
N TYR A 92 -1.39 -7.91 6.99
CA TYR A 92 -2.66 -7.44 6.46
C TYR A 92 -3.54 -8.60 5.98
N PHE A 93 -3.01 -9.51 5.17
CA PHE A 93 -3.76 -10.63 4.65
C PHE A 93 -4.13 -11.63 5.74
N GLU A 94 -3.28 -11.82 6.72
CA GLU A 94 -3.56 -12.66 7.88
C GLU A 94 -4.74 -12.12 8.68
N LEU A 95 -4.76 -10.84 8.98
CA LEU A 95 -5.86 -10.17 9.67
C LEU A 95 -7.16 -10.23 8.85
N LEU A 96 -7.07 -9.99 7.55
CA LEU A 96 -8.22 -10.02 6.65
C LEU A 96 -8.84 -11.43 6.58
N ALA A 97 -8.03 -12.47 6.59
CA ALA A 97 -8.49 -13.86 6.56
C ALA A 97 -9.26 -14.26 7.81
N GLU A 98 -9.04 -13.59 8.94
CA GLU A 98 -9.75 -13.85 10.20
C GLU A 98 -11.18 -13.26 10.22
N VAL A 99 -11.49 -12.34 9.31
CA VAL A 99 -12.81 -11.73 9.21
C VAL A 99 -13.80 -12.75 8.64
N PRO A 100 -14.95 -12.97 9.31
CA PRO A 100 -15.94 -13.94 8.86
C PRO A 100 -16.58 -13.61 7.53
#